data_340ff619af0347bf9ba5f030730b5382
#
_entry.id   340ff619af0347bf9ba5f030730b5382
#
_cell.length_a   1.000
_cell.length_b   1.000
_cell.length_c   1.000
_cell.angle_alpha   90.00
_cell.angle_beta   90.00
_cell.angle_gamma   90.00
#
_symmetry.space_group_name_H-M   'P 1'
#
loop_
_entity.id
_entity.type
_entity.pdbx_description
1 polymer ?
#
loop_
_entity_poly.entity_id
_entity_poly.type
_entity_poly.pdbx_seq_one_letter_code
_entity_poly.pdbx_strand_id
1 'polypeptide(L)'
;VLGPALLLSRPAAAPWPAPAGRALARSLAPFPALFRGGVAAWTAQTGNTPLLYSSGPDYPDAGLQALLDSYVSDTPGDWAVSVKKLDTGQYAAVNANTQTLSASLYKLFVLYEVMRQQMLGNLSLDQAVTITDNAAAYDTGIGELHWSIGQQVAVSTLLERMVEVSDNTAAISLENLVGADTVNTDLQQLGLPNSGLHFGVGQDNLTSAAEYNRLLELIATGQVLDRASCRYMIDLLLDQELNDQLPMGLPTEIAMAHKTGTLDNPPLQHDAGIVYGASGPYVITVLSWNQAEYTYSTDLMRRLSKAVYAYFNGRTVAPARYFPETGQVVGPQFLLYYNSYGGRPIFGLPIGPERVSGSKIVQPFERARLERPAAGGPVGLGNVGRELLAVQQRHFPPTGRSNPADLNTLWFPTTQQAIGQPFLTYWRNHGSDDLFGPPLSNIVIEPRPEGPTRVQYFERARFELHGNSVWLGLIGQDLANLAH
;
A
#
# COMPACT_ATOMS: atom_id res chain seq x y z
N VAL A 1 30.67 65.13 -0.73
CA VAL A 1 31.68 64.51 -1.56
C VAL A 1 31.48 62.98 -1.45
N LEU A 2 30.81 62.40 -2.38
CA LEU A 2 30.50 60.96 -2.47
C LEU A 2 31.61 60.27 -3.26
N GLY A 3 32.25 59.26 -2.66
CA GLY A 3 33.20 58.35 -3.32
C GLY A 3 32.50 57.14 -3.88
N PRO A 4 32.99 56.52 -4.98
CA PRO A 4 32.26 55.46 -5.73
C PRO A 4 32.35 54.12 -5.06
N ALA A 5 31.21 53.38 -5.09
CA ALA A 5 31.08 52.01 -4.67
C ALA A 5 31.88 51.05 -5.59
N LEU A 6 32.78 50.25 -5.02
CA LEU A 6 33.44 49.14 -5.70
C LEU A 6 32.43 47.99 -5.90
N LEU A 7 32.09 47.73 -7.12
CA LEU A 7 31.48 46.48 -7.55
C LEU A 7 32.54 45.36 -7.52
N LEU A 8 32.51 44.53 -6.49
CA LEU A 8 33.26 43.29 -6.48
C LEU A 8 32.54 42.26 -7.40
N SER A 9 33.12 42.06 -8.58
CA SER A 9 32.76 40.97 -9.47
C SER A 9 33.09 39.63 -8.79
N ARG A 10 32.09 38.79 -8.58
CA ARG A 10 32.29 37.40 -8.17
C ARG A 10 32.99 36.64 -9.32
N PRO A 11 34.02 35.84 -9.04
CA PRO A 11 34.59 34.97 -10.04
C PRO A 11 33.56 33.86 -10.39
N ALA A 12 33.42 33.57 -11.67
CA ALA A 12 32.65 32.45 -12.18
C ALA A 12 33.16 31.16 -11.52
N ALA A 13 32.26 30.33 -11.02
CA ALA A 13 32.59 29.03 -10.49
C ALA A 13 33.26 28.21 -11.60
N ALA A 14 34.43 27.67 -11.30
CA ALA A 14 35.12 26.75 -12.18
C ALA A 14 34.30 25.47 -12.34
N PRO A 15 34.26 24.86 -13.54
CA PRO A 15 33.59 23.59 -13.72
C PRO A 15 34.30 22.52 -12.87
N TRP A 16 33.52 21.71 -12.17
CA TRP A 16 33.97 20.59 -11.37
C TRP A 16 34.83 19.65 -12.23
N PRO A 17 35.97 19.14 -11.73
CA PRO A 17 36.70 18.12 -12.42
C PRO A 17 35.86 16.84 -12.45
N ALA A 18 35.71 16.23 -13.61
CA ALA A 18 35.11 14.91 -13.76
C ALA A 18 35.81 13.93 -12.80
N PRO A 19 35.08 13.07 -12.09
CA PRO A 19 35.67 12.09 -11.21
C PRO A 19 36.53 11.15 -12.05
N ALA A 20 37.81 11.04 -11.66
CA ALA A 20 38.75 10.11 -12.27
C ALA A 20 38.20 8.69 -12.10
N GLY A 21 37.86 8.06 -13.21
CA GLY A 21 37.33 6.71 -13.26
C GLY A 21 38.29 5.73 -12.55
N ARG A 22 37.88 5.29 -11.36
CA ARG A 22 38.27 3.99 -10.83
C ARG A 22 37.11 3.06 -11.07
N ALA A 23 37.16 2.36 -12.18
CA ALA A 23 36.37 1.17 -12.41
C ALA A 23 36.76 0.13 -11.34
N LEU A 24 36.08 0.18 -10.21
CA LEU A 24 35.88 -1.00 -9.38
C LEU A 24 34.77 -1.79 -10.05
N ALA A 25 35.15 -2.57 -11.08
CA ALA A 25 34.36 -3.70 -11.51
C ALA A 25 34.26 -4.66 -10.32
N ARG A 26 33.37 -4.41 -9.38
CA ARG A 26 32.81 -5.47 -8.54
C ARG A 26 31.98 -6.31 -9.50
N SER A 27 32.49 -7.48 -9.83
CA SER A 27 31.72 -8.59 -10.36
C SER A 27 30.58 -8.81 -9.38
N LEU A 28 29.45 -8.17 -9.66
CA LEU A 28 28.18 -8.56 -9.10
C LEU A 28 27.87 -9.90 -9.76
N ALA A 29 28.27 -10.99 -9.09
CA ALA A 29 27.64 -12.26 -9.36
C ALA A 29 26.14 -12.01 -9.30
N PRO A 30 25.34 -12.46 -10.29
CA PRO A 30 23.91 -12.33 -10.22
C PRO A 30 23.47 -12.95 -8.88
N PHE A 31 22.84 -12.18 -8.01
CA PHE A 31 22.18 -12.71 -6.82
C PHE A 31 21.29 -13.86 -7.28
N PRO A 32 21.37 -15.03 -6.63
CA PRO A 32 20.59 -16.17 -7.07
C PRO A 32 19.12 -15.76 -7.11
N ALA A 33 18.41 -16.23 -8.13
CA ALA A 33 16.98 -16.03 -8.41
C ALA A 33 16.03 -16.50 -7.27
N LEU A 34 16.55 -16.72 -6.08
CA LEU A 34 15.82 -17.11 -4.86
C LEU A 34 14.82 -16.06 -4.38
N PHE A 35 14.98 -14.77 -4.74
CA PHE A 35 14.05 -13.72 -4.35
C PHE A 35 12.87 -13.53 -5.32
N ARG A 36 13.03 -13.85 -6.61
CA ARG A 36 11.86 -13.91 -7.54
C ARG A 36 10.84 -14.99 -7.16
N GLY A 37 11.27 -16.03 -6.42
CA GLY A 37 10.37 -17.03 -5.85
C GLY A 37 9.59 -16.56 -4.63
N GLY A 38 10.06 -15.54 -3.90
CA GLY A 38 9.45 -15.09 -2.66
C GLY A 38 8.08 -14.44 -2.86
N VAL A 39 7.96 -13.49 -3.77
CA VAL A 39 6.67 -12.78 -4.03
C VAL A 39 5.71 -13.68 -4.79
N ALA A 40 6.19 -14.39 -5.82
CA ALA A 40 5.36 -15.38 -6.51
C ALA A 40 4.99 -16.57 -5.61
N ALA A 41 5.87 -17.00 -4.70
CA ALA A 41 5.56 -18.03 -3.70
C ALA A 41 4.62 -17.48 -2.61
N TRP A 42 4.77 -16.21 -2.22
CA TRP A 42 3.86 -15.56 -1.26
C TRP A 42 2.48 -15.35 -1.86
N THR A 43 2.35 -14.83 -3.09
CA THR A 43 1.06 -14.71 -3.80
C THR A 43 0.44 -16.07 -4.12
N ALA A 44 1.23 -17.11 -4.42
CA ALA A 44 0.74 -18.47 -4.63
C ALA A 44 0.35 -19.17 -3.31
N GLN A 45 1.01 -18.85 -2.20
CA GLN A 45 0.72 -19.42 -0.88
C GLN A 45 -0.41 -18.69 -0.14
N THR A 46 -0.62 -17.40 -0.42
CA THR A 46 -1.62 -16.56 0.25
C THR A 46 -2.89 -16.35 -0.57
N GLY A 47 -3.01 -16.96 -1.74
CA GLY A 47 -4.13 -16.84 -2.68
C GLY A 47 -5.28 -15.96 -2.18
N ASN A 48 -5.30 -14.67 -2.53
CA ASN A 48 -6.27 -13.66 -2.11
C ASN A 48 -6.05 -13.00 -0.72
N THR A 49 -4.84 -12.88 -0.19
CA THR A 49 -4.65 -11.95 0.94
C THR A 49 -4.79 -10.52 0.39
N PRO A 50 -5.77 -9.74 0.80
CA PRO A 50 -5.90 -8.37 0.33
C PRO A 50 -4.70 -7.55 0.81
N LEU A 51 -4.15 -6.75 -0.09
CA LEU A 51 -3.03 -5.87 0.20
C LEU A 51 -3.47 -4.53 0.82
N LEU A 52 -4.79 -4.30 0.95
CA LEU A 52 -5.36 -3.08 1.51
C LEU A 52 -6.10 -3.37 2.81
N TYR A 53 -5.86 -2.56 3.82
CA TYR A 53 -6.33 -2.76 5.19
C TYR A 53 -7.12 -1.55 5.69
N SER A 54 -7.87 -1.69 6.79
CA SER A 54 -8.37 -0.55 7.54
C SER A 54 -7.32 -0.11 8.56
N SER A 55 -7.15 1.21 8.76
CA SER A 55 -6.29 1.74 9.80
C SER A 55 -7.10 2.09 11.04
N GLY A 56 -6.61 1.66 12.21
CA GLY A 56 -7.08 2.14 13.50
C GLY A 56 -6.61 3.58 13.78
N PRO A 57 -7.26 4.31 14.69
CA PRO A 57 -6.74 5.59 15.18
C PRO A 57 -5.37 5.39 15.84
N ASP A 58 -4.54 6.43 15.85
CA ASP A 58 -3.23 6.39 16.50
C ASP A 58 -3.37 6.07 17.99
N TYR A 59 -2.71 5.01 18.42
CA TYR A 59 -2.66 4.57 19.80
C TYR A 59 -1.19 4.49 20.24
N PRO A 60 -0.70 5.46 21.05
CA PRO A 60 0.68 5.45 21.53
C PRO A 60 1.00 4.17 22.30
N ASP A 61 2.04 3.44 21.89
CA ASP A 61 2.50 2.20 22.52
C ASP A 61 3.84 2.44 23.23
N ALA A 62 3.80 2.53 24.57
CA ALA A 62 4.98 2.78 25.39
C ALA A 62 6.04 1.67 25.28
N GLY A 63 5.64 0.43 25.04
CA GLY A 63 6.57 -0.69 24.85
C GLY A 63 7.30 -0.60 23.53
N LEU A 64 6.57 -0.26 22.44
CA LEU A 64 7.15 0.00 21.13
C LEU A 64 8.06 1.25 21.19
N GLN A 65 7.63 2.32 21.90
CA GLN A 65 8.46 3.51 22.07
C GLN A 65 9.79 3.19 22.74
N ALA A 66 9.75 2.47 23.87
CA ALA A 66 10.98 2.06 24.58
C ALA A 66 11.88 1.18 23.70
N LEU A 67 11.29 0.34 22.82
CA LEU A 67 12.05 -0.44 21.85
C LEU A 67 12.77 0.49 20.87
N LEU A 68 12.06 1.43 20.22
CA LEU A 68 12.66 2.36 19.26
C LEU A 68 13.76 3.20 19.91
N ASP A 69 13.50 3.76 21.11
CA ASP A 69 14.47 4.56 21.85
C ASP A 69 15.75 3.77 22.13
N SER A 70 15.66 2.49 22.49
CA SER A 70 16.82 1.63 22.77
C SER A 70 17.71 1.38 21.56
N TYR A 71 17.20 1.55 20.36
CA TYR A 71 17.96 1.40 19.11
C TYR A 71 18.57 2.72 18.60
N VAL A 72 17.94 3.86 18.93
CA VAL A 72 18.27 5.14 18.30
C VAL A 72 19.06 6.09 19.24
N SER A 73 18.80 6.06 20.56
CA SER A 73 19.29 7.08 21.50
C SER A 73 20.80 7.21 21.62
N ASP A 74 21.55 6.11 21.49
CA ASP A 74 23.01 6.09 21.67
C ASP A 74 23.74 5.71 20.37
N THR A 75 23.09 5.91 19.21
CA THR A 75 23.66 5.53 17.93
C THR A 75 24.32 6.71 17.22
N PRO A 76 25.47 6.55 16.57
CA PRO A 76 26.08 7.57 15.74
C PRO A 76 25.16 8.01 14.59
N GLY A 77 25.32 9.28 14.17
CA GLY A 77 24.50 9.90 13.14
C GLY A 77 23.12 10.33 13.67
N ASP A 78 22.29 10.84 12.77
CA ASP A 78 20.95 11.29 13.06
C ASP A 78 19.93 10.29 12.54
N TRP A 79 18.86 10.07 13.31
CA TRP A 79 17.84 9.08 13.02
C TRP A 79 16.44 9.62 13.24
N ALA A 80 15.55 9.31 12.32
CA ALA A 80 14.11 9.50 12.50
C ALA A 80 13.39 8.20 12.16
N VAL A 81 12.52 7.75 13.07
CA VAL A 81 11.79 6.50 12.93
C VAL A 81 10.31 6.74 13.19
N SER A 82 9.44 6.13 12.39
CA SER A 82 8.01 6.08 12.62
C SER A 82 7.50 4.66 12.34
N VAL A 83 6.75 4.10 13.27
CA VAL A 83 6.16 2.75 13.15
C VAL A 83 4.70 2.80 13.56
N LYS A 84 3.82 2.22 12.72
CA LYS A 84 2.39 2.09 13.04
C LYS A 84 1.84 0.74 12.61
N LYS A 85 1.26 0.02 13.55
CA LYS A 85 0.49 -1.19 13.30
C LYS A 85 -0.88 -0.81 12.76
N LEU A 86 -1.21 -1.23 11.54
CA LEU A 86 -2.40 -0.72 10.84
C LEU A 86 -3.72 -1.16 11.47
N ASP A 87 -3.84 -2.42 11.85
CA ASP A 87 -5.08 -3.00 12.39
C ASP A 87 -5.42 -2.52 13.81
N THR A 88 -4.41 -2.23 14.63
CA THR A 88 -4.61 -1.81 16.03
C THR A 88 -4.39 -0.33 16.27
N GLY A 89 -3.69 0.36 15.35
CA GLY A 89 -3.28 1.74 15.53
C GLY A 89 -2.13 1.96 16.52
N GLN A 90 -1.50 0.87 17.04
CA GLN A 90 -0.31 0.98 17.89
C GLN A 90 0.79 1.76 17.16
N TYR A 91 1.28 2.80 17.78
CA TYR A 91 2.19 3.79 17.19
C TYR A 91 3.32 4.15 18.12
N ALA A 92 4.51 4.29 17.58
CA ALA A 92 5.66 4.90 18.25
C ALA A 92 6.56 5.59 17.22
N ALA A 93 7.29 6.62 17.67
CA ALA A 93 8.15 7.39 16.79
C ALA A 93 9.30 8.04 17.54
N VAL A 94 10.43 8.22 16.85
CA VAL A 94 11.61 8.95 17.35
C VAL A 94 11.98 9.98 16.29
N ASN A 95 12.06 11.25 16.67
CA ASN A 95 12.42 12.38 15.79
C ASN A 95 11.59 12.44 14.49
N ALA A 96 10.40 11.85 14.45
CA ALA A 96 9.69 11.55 13.22
C ALA A 96 9.26 12.80 12.41
N ASN A 97 9.15 13.96 13.06
CA ASN A 97 8.81 15.23 12.39
C ASN A 97 10.04 16.01 11.89
N THR A 98 11.24 15.50 12.13
CA THR A 98 12.46 16.14 11.62
C THR A 98 12.51 16.00 10.10
N GLN A 99 12.56 17.12 9.41
CA GLN A 99 12.70 17.17 7.96
C GLN A 99 14.15 16.87 7.55
N THR A 100 14.32 16.02 6.54
CA THR A 100 15.64 15.68 5.96
C THR A 100 15.53 15.51 4.45
N LEU A 101 16.66 15.38 3.78
CA LEU A 101 16.70 15.00 2.36
C LEU A 101 16.01 13.65 2.19
N SER A 102 15.13 13.54 1.19
CA SER A 102 14.40 12.30 0.97
C SER A 102 15.19 11.22 0.22
N ALA A 103 16.30 11.61 -0.43
CA ALA A 103 16.96 10.76 -1.41
C ALA A 103 15.93 10.12 -2.37
N SER A 104 16.10 8.88 -2.79
CA SER A 104 15.17 8.20 -3.69
C SER A 104 13.79 7.89 -3.09
N LEU A 105 13.53 8.22 -1.83
CA LEU A 105 12.17 8.11 -1.27
C LEU A 105 11.17 9.03 -1.98
N TYR A 106 11.61 10.17 -2.54
CA TYR A 106 10.73 11.07 -3.30
C TYR A 106 10.03 10.38 -4.48
N LYS A 107 10.57 9.27 -4.96
CA LYS A 107 9.98 8.49 -6.07
C LYS A 107 8.60 7.94 -5.73
N LEU A 108 8.28 7.75 -4.43
CA LEU A 108 6.92 7.43 -4.01
C LEU A 108 5.96 8.59 -4.23
N PHE A 109 6.42 9.85 -4.10
CA PHE A 109 5.60 11.02 -4.37
C PHE A 109 5.27 11.14 -5.87
N VAL A 110 6.26 10.86 -6.71
CA VAL A 110 6.07 10.80 -8.17
C VAL A 110 5.15 9.64 -8.55
N LEU A 111 5.36 8.46 -7.97
CA LEU A 111 4.47 7.28 -8.18
C LEU A 111 3.02 7.62 -7.82
N TYR A 112 2.80 8.23 -6.64
CA TYR A 112 1.48 8.65 -6.21
C TYR A 112 0.82 9.59 -7.23
N GLU A 113 1.52 10.62 -7.68
CA GLU A 113 0.96 11.59 -8.60
C GLU A 113 0.68 11.00 -10.00
N VAL A 114 1.57 10.17 -10.52
CA VAL A 114 1.32 9.45 -11.79
C VAL A 114 0.03 8.62 -11.69
N MET A 115 -0.13 7.87 -10.60
CA MET A 115 -1.32 7.04 -10.39
C MET A 115 -2.59 7.89 -10.16
N ARG A 116 -2.45 9.05 -9.54
CA ARG A 116 -3.54 10.01 -9.40
C ARG A 116 -3.99 10.58 -10.76
N GLN A 117 -3.05 10.99 -11.60
CA GLN A 117 -3.35 11.47 -12.95
C GLN A 117 -3.97 10.38 -13.82
N GLN A 118 -3.50 9.15 -13.68
CA GLN A 118 -4.08 7.97 -14.35
C GLN A 118 -5.53 7.73 -13.88
N MET A 119 -5.79 7.76 -12.57
CA MET A 119 -7.14 7.61 -12.00
C MET A 119 -8.10 8.70 -12.48
N LEU A 120 -7.61 9.94 -12.67
CA LEU A 120 -8.38 11.06 -13.19
C LEU A 120 -8.58 11.01 -14.72
N GLY A 121 -7.93 10.07 -15.42
CA GLY A 121 -8.00 9.95 -16.87
C GLY A 121 -7.16 10.97 -17.63
N ASN A 122 -6.27 11.70 -16.96
CA ASN A 122 -5.37 12.69 -17.58
C ASN A 122 -4.12 12.03 -18.18
N LEU A 123 -3.82 10.78 -17.79
CA LEU A 123 -2.65 10.02 -18.18
C LEU A 123 -3.01 8.55 -18.37
N SER A 124 -2.35 7.88 -19.31
CA SER A 124 -2.45 6.42 -19.50
C SER A 124 -1.13 5.74 -19.17
N LEU A 125 -1.17 4.57 -18.55
CA LEU A 125 0.03 3.76 -18.28
C LEU A 125 0.71 3.27 -19.57
N ASP A 126 -0.02 3.16 -20.66
CA ASP A 126 0.52 2.83 -22.00
C ASP A 126 1.04 4.06 -22.77
N GLN A 127 0.88 5.27 -22.20
CA GLN A 127 1.38 6.49 -22.83
C GLN A 127 2.89 6.43 -22.98
N ALA A 128 3.38 6.74 -24.17
CA ALA A 128 4.81 6.79 -24.44
C ALA A 128 5.42 8.13 -24.00
N VAL A 129 6.54 8.08 -23.32
CA VAL A 129 7.37 9.21 -22.88
C VAL A 129 8.73 9.11 -23.54
N THR A 130 9.19 10.20 -24.14
CA THR A 130 10.52 10.24 -24.77
C THR A 130 11.59 10.47 -23.69
N ILE A 131 12.59 9.61 -23.65
CA ILE A 131 13.76 9.78 -22.76
C ILE A 131 14.59 10.95 -23.29
N THR A 132 14.78 11.97 -22.46
CA THR A 132 15.55 13.17 -22.81
C THR A 132 16.98 13.10 -22.29
N ASP A 133 17.90 13.85 -22.93
CA ASP A 133 19.27 14.01 -22.44
C ASP A 133 19.32 14.52 -20.99
N ASN A 134 18.41 15.43 -20.64
CA ASN A 134 18.31 15.95 -19.28
C ASN A 134 17.92 14.86 -18.27
N ALA A 135 16.96 14.01 -18.57
CA ALA A 135 16.59 12.91 -17.69
C ALA A 135 17.74 11.90 -17.55
N ALA A 136 18.41 11.56 -18.65
CA ALA A 136 19.55 10.63 -18.64
C ALA A 136 20.78 11.17 -17.88
N ALA A 137 20.94 12.50 -17.80
CA ALA A 137 22.05 13.13 -17.07
C ALA A 137 22.01 12.91 -15.54
N TYR A 138 20.86 12.53 -14.98
CA TYR A 138 20.69 12.23 -13.56
C TYR A 138 20.94 10.76 -13.19
N ASP A 139 21.34 9.93 -14.16
CA ASP A 139 21.65 8.53 -13.88
C ASP A 139 22.86 8.40 -12.97
N THR A 140 22.74 7.52 -11.97
CA THR A 140 23.80 7.17 -11.03
C THR A 140 24.47 5.83 -11.34
N GLY A 141 24.17 5.24 -12.52
CA GLY A 141 24.73 3.96 -12.98
C GLY A 141 24.05 2.73 -12.40
N ILE A 142 22.90 2.88 -11.73
CA ILE A 142 22.08 1.76 -11.22
C ILE A 142 21.02 1.37 -12.26
N GLY A 143 20.49 2.36 -13.01
CA GLY A 143 19.48 2.18 -14.03
C GLY A 143 20.07 1.90 -15.42
N GLU A 144 19.22 1.39 -16.32
CA GLU A 144 19.59 1.11 -17.72
C GLU A 144 18.99 2.11 -18.71
N LEU A 145 18.04 2.95 -18.29
CA LEU A 145 17.29 3.80 -19.20
C LEU A 145 18.08 4.99 -19.75
N HIS A 146 19.21 5.35 -19.14
CA HIS A 146 20.08 6.39 -19.67
C HIS A 146 20.64 6.05 -21.07
N TRP A 147 20.69 4.77 -21.45
CA TRP A 147 21.05 4.34 -22.81
C TRP A 147 19.91 4.51 -23.83
N SER A 148 18.73 4.86 -23.38
CA SER A 148 17.51 4.93 -24.20
C SER A 148 17.18 6.36 -24.66
N ILE A 149 18.14 7.29 -24.69
CA ILE A 149 17.93 8.68 -25.13
C ILE A 149 17.29 8.71 -26.51
N GLY A 150 16.21 9.51 -26.64
CA GLY A 150 15.41 9.63 -27.86
C GLY A 150 14.40 8.50 -28.10
N GLN A 151 14.45 7.41 -27.32
CA GLN A 151 13.46 6.35 -27.41
C GLN A 151 12.17 6.72 -26.64
N GLN A 152 11.09 6.10 -27.05
CA GLN A 152 9.80 6.21 -26.35
C GLN A 152 9.60 4.99 -25.46
N VAL A 153 9.35 5.25 -24.17
CA VAL A 153 9.14 4.24 -23.14
C VAL A 153 7.76 4.45 -22.51
N ALA A 154 7.01 3.37 -22.30
CA ALA A 154 5.69 3.45 -21.68
C ALA A 154 5.79 3.93 -20.21
N VAL A 155 4.79 4.68 -19.75
CA VAL A 155 4.70 5.14 -18.34
C VAL A 155 4.78 3.96 -17.37
N SER A 156 4.11 2.83 -17.64
CA SER A 156 4.19 1.62 -16.83
C SER A 156 5.63 1.12 -16.66
N THR A 157 6.40 1.05 -17.75
CA THR A 157 7.81 0.63 -17.71
C THR A 157 8.68 1.63 -16.94
N LEU A 158 8.41 2.93 -17.07
CA LEU A 158 9.10 3.94 -16.27
C LEU A 158 8.80 3.79 -14.77
N LEU A 159 7.54 3.49 -14.40
CA LEU A 159 7.15 3.24 -13.00
C LEU A 159 7.85 2.00 -12.43
N GLU A 160 7.87 0.89 -13.19
CA GLU A 160 8.59 -0.34 -12.83
C GLU A 160 10.06 -0.03 -12.55
N ARG A 161 10.77 0.59 -13.49
CA ARG A 161 12.20 0.91 -13.33
C ARG A 161 12.47 1.90 -12.20
N MET A 162 11.63 2.92 -12.05
CA MET A 162 11.74 3.90 -10.96
C MET A 162 11.62 3.25 -9.58
N VAL A 163 10.71 2.29 -9.42
CA VAL A 163 10.44 1.67 -8.12
C VAL A 163 11.35 0.47 -7.87
N GLU A 164 11.43 -0.50 -8.79
CA GLU A 164 12.13 -1.77 -8.59
C GLU A 164 13.64 -1.60 -8.41
N VAL A 165 14.27 -0.83 -9.27
CA VAL A 165 15.74 -0.63 -9.26
C VAL A 165 16.14 0.81 -8.95
N SER A 166 15.17 1.67 -8.61
CA SER A 166 15.43 3.07 -8.29
C SER A 166 16.06 3.87 -9.45
N ASP A 167 15.70 3.58 -10.72
CA ASP A 167 16.23 4.27 -11.90
C ASP A 167 15.93 5.77 -11.85
N ASN A 168 16.97 6.61 -11.96
CA ASN A 168 16.84 8.06 -11.90
C ASN A 168 16.34 8.65 -13.20
N THR A 169 16.71 8.07 -14.35
CA THR A 169 16.23 8.52 -15.67
C THR A 169 14.70 8.35 -15.77
N ALA A 170 14.19 7.19 -15.27
CA ALA A 170 12.76 6.96 -15.19
C ALA A 170 12.07 7.96 -14.25
N ALA A 171 12.65 8.21 -13.08
CA ALA A 171 12.10 9.13 -12.09
C ALA A 171 11.97 10.55 -12.63
N ILE A 172 13.05 11.10 -13.22
CA ILE A 172 13.05 12.45 -13.80
C ILE A 172 12.11 12.54 -15.02
N SER A 173 12.03 11.48 -15.82
CA SER A 173 11.09 11.44 -16.96
C SER A 173 9.64 11.53 -16.50
N LEU A 174 9.28 10.81 -15.42
CA LEU A 174 7.95 10.84 -14.83
C LEU A 174 7.68 12.15 -14.07
N GLU A 175 8.66 12.67 -13.34
CA GLU A 175 8.55 13.97 -12.68
C GLU A 175 8.30 15.10 -13.67
N ASN A 176 9.03 15.11 -14.79
CA ASN A 176 8.79 16.08 -15.89
C ASN A 176 7.40 15.91 -16.51
N LEU A 177 6.85 14.70 -16.52
CA LEU A 177 5.52 14.43 -17.07
C LEU A 177 4.40 14.98 -16.19
N VAL A 178 4.51 14.83 -14.85
CA VAL A 178 3.45 15.23 -13.91
C VAL A 178 3.67 16.61 -13.31
N GLY A 179 4.92 17.08 -13.26
CA GLY A 179 5.33 18.39 -12.72
C GLY A 179 5.51 18.41 -11.21
N ALA A 180 6.68 18.89 -10.75
CA ALA A 180 7.01 18.98 -9.33
C ALA A 180 6.01 19.84 -8.52
N ASP A 181 5.56 20.97 -9.08
CA ASP A 181 4.57 21.84 -8.42
C ASP A 181 3.23 21.13 -8.17
N THR A 182 2.82 20.25 -9.12
CA THR A 182 1.60 19.45 -8.96
C THR A 182 1.78 18.44 -7.82
N VAL A 183 2.89 17.71 -7.81
CA VAL A 183 3.25 16.78 -6.72
C VAL A 183 3.20 17.49 -5.37
N ASN A 184 3.86 18.64 -5.26
CA ASN A 184 3.93 19.42 -4.02
C ASN A 184 2.56 19.89 -3.55
N THR A 185 1.73 20.40 -4.48
CA THR A 185 0.37 20.84 -4.17
C THR A 185 -0.47 19.70 -3.59
N ASP A 186 -0.39 18.52 -4.19
CA ASP A 186 -1.20 17.38 -3.78
C ASP A 186 -0.70 16.75 -2.47
N LEU A 187 0.63 16.72 -2.23
CA LEU A 187 1.17 16.33 -0.92
C LEU A 187 0.69 17.27 0.20
N GLN A 188 0.63 18.58 -0.05
CA GLN A 188 0.07 19.53 0.92
C GLN A 188 -1.41 19.26 1.20
N GLN A 189 -2.21 18.95 0.15
CA GLN A 189 -3.63 18.59 0.30
C GLN A 189 -3.82 17.30 1.10
N LEU A 190 -2.88 16.36 1.02
CA LEU A 190 -2.84 15.14 1.84
C LEU A 190 -2.42 15.42 3.30
N GLY A 191 -2.03 16.64 3.64
CA GLY A 191 -1.53 17.00 4.98
C GLY A 191 -0.07 16.59 5.21
N LEU A 192 0.76 16.62 4.15
CA LEU A 192 2.18 16.27 4.18
C LEU A 192 3.06 17.49 3.81
N PRO A 193 2.99 18.60 4.59
CA PRO A 193 3.64 19.88 4.21
C PRO A 193 5.17 19.86 4.31
N ASN A 194 5.78 18.89 5.00
CA ASN A 194 7.24 18.77 5.12
C ASN A 194 7.84 17.85 4.05
N SER A 195 7.00 17.31 3.14
CA SER A 195 7.41 16.42 2.05
C SER A 195 7.21 17.10 0.71
N GLY A 196 8.15 16.93 -0.22
CA GLY A 196 8.00 17.45 -1.58
C GLY A 196 9.27 17.44 -2.39
N LEU A 197 9.14 17.93 -3.62
CA LEU A 197 10.18 18.02 -4.64
C LEU A 197 10.67 19.45 -4.74
N HIS A 198 12.00 19.63 -4.88
CA HIS A 198 12.62 20.95 -5.10
C HIS A 198 12.25 21.98 -4.02
N PHE A 199 12.29 21.58 -2.74
CA PHE A 199 11.94 22.41 -1.60
C PHE A 199 13.16 23.23 -1.09
N GLY A 200 12.88 24.41 -0.57
CA GLY A 200 13.84 25.20 0.19
C GLY A 200 14.94 25.86 -0.63
N VAL A 201 15.99 26.32 0.06
CA VAL A 201 17.08 27.15 -0.52
C VAL A 201 17.94 26.36 -1.50
N GLY A 202 18.08 25.05 -1.32
CA GLY A 202 18.89 24.15 -2.16
C GLY A 202 18.10 23.49 -3.30
N GLN A 203 16.80 23.66 -3.35
CA GLN A 203 15.91 22.89 -4.24
C GLN A 203 16.05 21.37 -4.07
N ASP A 204 16.14 20.94 -2.84
CA ASP A 204 16.26 19.51 -2.49
C ASP A 204 14.89 18.84 -2.37
N ASN A 205 14.84 17.54 -2.59
CA ASN A 205 13.67 16.74 -2.27
C ASN A 205 13.69 16.38 -0.78
N LEU A 206 12.64 16.76 -0.07
CA LEU A 206 12.58 16.65 1.39
C LEU A 206 11.45 15.74 1.85
N THR A 207 11.59 15.17 3.06
CA THR A 207 10.54 14.42 3.75
C THR A 207 10.79 14.38 5.26
N SER A 208 9.83 13.84 6.00
CA SER A 208 9.97 13.43 7.40
C SER A 208 9.47 12.00 7.60
N ALA A 209 9.94 11.30 8.61
CA ALA A 209 9.52 9.92 8.85
C ALA A 209 8.02 9.82 9.15
N ALA A 210 7.45 10.80 9.83
CA ALA A 210 6.02 10.84 10.13
C ALA A 210 5.18 10.96 8.85
N GLU A 211 5.56 11.87 7.95
CA GLU A 211 4.78 12.10 6.72
C GLU A 211 4.95 10.98 5.70
N TYR A 212 6.16 10.44 5.56
CA TYR A 212 6.37 9.29 4.68
C TYR A 212 5.61 8.07 5.17
N ASN A 213 5.62 7.82 6.49
CA ASN A 213 4.84 6.76 7.12
C ASN A 213 3.34 6.96 6.91
N ARG A 214 2.86 8.22 6.99
CA ARG A 214 1.46 8.55 6.72
C ARG A 214 1.06 8.28 5.27
N LEU A 215 1.92 8.60 4.29
CA LEU A 215 1.65 8.30 2.89
C LEU A 215 1.55 6.78 2.65
N LEU A 216 2.48 6.00 3.23
CA LEU A 216 2.43 4.53 3.18
C LEU A 216 1.14 3.98 3.83
N GLU A 217 0.72 4.54 4.96
CA GLU A 217 -0.56 4.18 5.60
C GLU A 217 -1.74 4.45 4.66
N LEU A 218 -1.81 5.64 4.06
CA LEU A 218 -2.87 6.01 3.13
C LEU A 218 -2.93 5.08 1.90
N ILE A 219 -1.77 4.66 1.39
CA ILE A 219 -1.67 3.68 0.30
C ILE A 219 -2.14 2.31 0.79
N ALA A 220 -1.62 1.83 1.92
CA ALA A 220 -1.95 0.51 2.49
C ALA A 220 -3.43 0.37 2.84
N THR A 221 -4.12 1.47 3.13
CA THR A 221 -5.54 1.49 3.50
C THR A 221 -6.47 1.84 2.34
N GLY A 222 -5.92 2.16 1.16
CA GLY A 222 -6.72 2.57 0.01
C GLY A 222 -7.45 3.91 0.21
N GLN A 223 -6.87 4.80 1.02
CA GLN A 223 -7.46 6.10 1.35
C GLN A 223 -6.88 7.25 0.51
N VAL A 224 -5.76 7.02 -0.17
CA VAL A 224 -5.10 8.07 -0.95
C VAL A 224 -5.67 8.18 -2.37
N LEU A 225 -5.98 7.06 -2.99
CA LEU A 225 -6.56 6.93 -4.33
C LEU A 225 -7.64 5.82 -4.31
N ASP A 226 -8.14 5.43 -5.49
CA ASP A 226 -8.96 4.23 -5.56
C ASP A 226 -8.15 2.97 -5.24
N ARG A 227 -8.86 1.88 -4.91
CA ARG A 227 -8.21 0.64 -4.47
C ARG A 227 -7.34 0.00 -5.55
N ALA A 228 -7.72 0.12 -6.82
CA ALA A 228 -6.93 -0.45 -7.91
C ALA A 228 -5.59 0.28 -8.07
N SER A 229 -5.61 1.60 -7.99
CA SER A 229 -4.40 2.43 -8.02
C SER A 229 -3.50 2.19 -6.81
N CYS A 230 -4.09 2.12 -5.59
CA CYS A 230 -3.34 1.79 -4.39
C CYS A 230 -2.71 0.39 -4.47
N ARG A 231 -3.46 -0.60 -4.99
CA ARG A 231 -2.94 -1.94 -5.20
C ARG A 231 -1.77 -1.97 -6.17
N TYR A 232 -1.89 -1.29 -7.31
CA TYR A 232 -0.81 -1.21 -8.28
C TYR A 232 0.46 -0.60 -7.70
N MET A 233 0.33 0.47 -6.87
CA MET A 233 1.46 1.05 -6.16
C MET A 233 2.10 0.04 -5.19
N ILE A 234 1.30 -0.73 -4.45
CA ILE A 234 1.80 -1.76 -3.52
C ILE A 234 2.50 -2.88 -4.30
N ASP A 235 1.94 -3.34 -5.42
CA ASP A 235 2.53 -4.40 -6.25
C ASP A 235 3.92 -3.97 -6.73
N LEU A 236 4.09 -2.74 -7.24
CA LEU A 236 5.40 -2.20 -7.61
C LEU A 236 6.38 -2.13 -6.43
N LEU A 237 5.92 -1.72 -5.25
CA LEU A 237 6.76 -1.65 -4.05
C LEU A 237 7.16 -3.04 -3.52
N LEU A 238 6.36 -4.09 -3.78
CA LEU A 238 6.70 -5.48 -3.48
C LEU A 238 7.78 -6.03 -4.40
N ASP A 239 7.86 -5.53 -5.64
CA ASP A 239 8.84 -5.94 -6.63
C ASP A 239 10.19 -5.20 -6.49
N GLN A 240 10.39 -4.39 -5.44
CA GLN A 240 11.66 -3.74 -5.14
C GLN A 240 12.82 -4.74 -5.08
N GLU A 241 13.91 -4.47 -5.83
CA GLU A 241 15.09 -5.34 -5.89
C GLU A 241 16.20 -4.98 -4.88
N LEU A 242 16.17 -3.76 -4.31
CA LEU A 242 17.17 -3.28 -3.36
C LEU A 242 16.77 -3.65 -1.92
N ASN A 243 16.99 -4.90 -1.52
CA ASN A 243 16.44 -5.50 -0.30
C ASN A 243 17.44 -5.62 0.86
N ASP A 244 18.52 -4.87 0.84
CA ASP A 244 19.65 -5.04 1.77
C ASP A 244 19.49 -4.33 3.13
N GLN A 245 18.41 -3.58 3.34
CA GLN A 245 18.12 -2.78 4.55
C GLN A 245 17.04 -3.44 5.42
N LEU A 246 15.87 -2.81 5.58
CA LEU A 246 14.77 -3.31 6.42
C LEU A 246 14.33 -4.74 6.08
N PRO A 247 14.19 -5.14 4.80
CA PRO A 247 13.78 -6.50 4.46
C PRO A 247 14.70 -7.59 4.98
N MET A 248 16.01 -7.35 5.02
CA MET A 248 17.00 -8.31 5.55
C MET A 248 16.85 -8.58 7.05
N GLY A 249 16.11 -7.75 7.77
CA GLY A 249 15.76 -7.98 9.19
C GLY A 249 14.53 -8.86 9.40
N LEU A 250 13.76 -9.12 8.35
CA LEU A 250 12.53 -9.90 8.40
C LEU A 250 12.78 -11.39 8.14
N PRO A 251 11.90 -12.30 8.61
CA PRO A 251 11.89 -13.68 8.12
C PRO A 251 11.69 -13.72 6.60
N THR A 252 12.31 -14.70 5.95
CA THR A 252 12.36 -14.79 4.46
C THR A 252 10.99 -14.96 3.81
N GLU A 253 10.00 -15.44 4.55
CA GLU A 253 8.61 -15.61 4.10
C GLU A 253 7.76 -14.35 4.25
N ILE A 254 8.30 -13.29 4.86
CA ILE A 254 7.55 -12.06 5.11
C ILE A 254 7.81 -11.04 4.00
N ALA A 255 6.75 -10.68 3.31
CA ALA A 255 6.81 -9.66 2.27
C ALA A 255 6.84 -8.24 2.86
N MET A 256 7.58 -7.37 2.21
CA MET A 256 7.61 -5.93 2.49
C MET A 256 7.49 -5.16 1.18
N ALA A 257 6.45 -4.36 1.05
CA ALA A 257 6.32 -3.38 -0.01
C ALA A 257 7.09 -2.12 0.41
N HIS A 258 8.23 -1.80 -0.22
CA HIS A 258 9.10 -0.76 0.30
C HIS A 258 9.82 0.06 -0.77
N LYS A 259 10.43 1.16 -0.33
CA LYS A 259 11.32 1.99 -1.14
C LYS A 259 12.54 2.41 -0.34
N THR A 260 13.72 2.24 -0.93
CA THR A 260 14.99 2.68 -0.37
C THR A 260 15.37 4.08 -0.87
N GLY A 261 16.24 4.76 -0.11
CA GLY A 261 16.84 6.03 -0.50
C GLY A 261 18.28 6.12 0.01
N THR A 262 19.23 6.42 -0.86
CA THR A 262 20.66 6.53 -0.50
C THR A 262 21.29 7.72 -1.22
N LEU A 263 22.12 8.48 -0.52
CA LEU A 263 23.01 9.52 -1.07
C LEU A 263 24.39 9.35 -0.46
N ASP A 264 25.42 9.55 -1.27
CA ASP A 264 26.82 9.47 -0.82
C ASP A 264 27.32 10.79 -0.22
N ASN A 265 26.75 11.90 -0.65
CA ASN A 265 27.14 13.22 -0.19
C ASN A 265 25.94 14.19 -0.12
N PRO A 266 25.45 14.55 1.07
CA PRO A 266 25.84 14.00 2.37
C PRO A 266 25.48 12.51 2.51
N PRO A 267 26.23 11.73 3.30
CA PRO A 267 25.95 10.30 3.46
C PRO A 267 24.65 10.10 4.24
N LEU A 268 23.68 9.45 3.62
CA LEU A 268 22.41 9.08 4.22
C LEU A 268 21.85 7.79 3.63
N GLN A 269 21.10 7.08 4.43
CA GLN A 269 20.35 5.89 4.04
C GLN A 269 18.94 5.92 4.62
N HIS A 270 17.99 5.57 3.81
CA HIS A 270 16.58 5.51 4.17
C HIS A 270 15.97 4.21 3.66
N ASP A 271 15.03 3.69 4.41
CA ASP A 271 14.15 2.64 3.94
C ASP A 271 12.79 2.75 4.61
N ALA A 272 11.73 2.57 3.86
CA ALA A 272 10.39 2.70 4.37
C ALA A 272 9.41 1.83 3.59
N GLY A 273 8.46 1.21 4.29
CA GLY A 273 7.50 0.33 3.63
C GLY A 273 6.41 -0.23 4.52
N ILE A 274 5.62 -1.09 3.91
CA ILE A 274 4.51 -1.83 4.50
C ILE A 274 4.97 -3.27 4.70
N VAL A 275 5.04 -3.73 5.94
CA VAL A 275 5.41 -5.11 6.29
C VAL A 275 4.15 -5.93 6.50
N TYR A 276 4.04 -7.06 5.81
CA TYR A 276 2.90 -7.97 5.89
C TYR A 276 3.17 -9.09 6.91
N GLY A 277 3.26 -8.70 8.20
CA GLY A 277 3.52 -9.63 9.29
C GLY A 277 2.37 -10.57 9.59
N ALA A 278 2.68 -11.74 10.18
CA ALA A 278 1.69 -12.77 10.53
C ALA A 278 0.61 -12.28 11.52
N SER A 279 0.94 -11.28 12.37
CA SER A 279 -0.01 -10.66 13.31
C SER A 279 -0.79 -9.48 12.70
N GLY A 280 -0.69 -9.26 11.40
CA GLY A 280 -1.25 -8.14 10.66
C GLY A 280 -0.17 -7.14 10.20
N PRO A 281 -0.51 -6.25 9.25
CA PRO A 281 0.43 -5.35 8.64
C PRO A 281 0.81 -4.18 9.55
N TYR A 282 2.00 -3.64 9.31
CA TYR A 282 2.44 -2.38 9.88
C TYR A 282 3.25 -1.58 8.85
N VAL A 283 3.23 -0.27 9.00
CA VAL A 283 4.10 0.64 8.25
C VAL A 283 5.30 1.01 9.11
N ILE A 284 6.46 1.09 8.49
CA ILE A 284 7.71 1.50 9.12
C ILE A 284 8.48 2.42 8.18
N THR A 285 8.97 3.53 8.72
CA THR A 285 9.86 4.47 8.03
C THR A 285 11.08 4.70 8.89
N VAL A 286 12.26 4.48 8.33
CA VAL A 286 13.54 4.72 8.98
C VAL A 286 14.37 5.64 8.09
N LEU A 287 14.64 6.83 8.57
CA LEU A 287 15.51 7.81 7.93
C LEU A 287 16.79 7.94 8.74
N SER A 288 17.94 7.93 8.08
CA SER A 288 19.23 8.18 8.73
C SER A 288 20.08 9.13 7.89
N TRP A 289 20.75 10.08 8.54
CA TRP A 289 21.66 11.04 7.89
C TRP A 289 22.82 11.37 8.81
N ASN A 290 23.80 12.10 8.30
CA ASN A 290 25.06 12.37 8.99
C ASN A 290 25.78 11.08 9.43
N GLN A 291 25.68 10.04 8.62
CA GLN A 291 26.28 8.74 8.89
C GLN A 291 27.77 8.75 8.54
N ALA A 292 28.60 8.15 9.40
CA ALA A 292 30.03 7.99 9.11
C ALA A 292 30.28 6.87 8.05
N GLU A 293 29.48 5.80 8.12
CA GLU A 293 29.60 4.63 7.25
C GLU A 293 28.23 3.99 7.01
N TYR A 294 27.95 3.58 5.77
CA TYR A 294 26.70 2.91 5.38
C TYR A 294 26.51 1.54 6.03
N THR A 295 27.61 0.81 6.25
CA THR A 295 27.55 -0.51 6.87
C THR A 295 26.89 -0.48 8.24
N TYR A 296 27.15 0.58 9.01
CA TYR A 296 26.55 0.77 10.32
C TYR A 296 25.03 1.04 10.24
N SER A 297 24.62 1.98 9.39
CA SER A 297 23.21 2.32 9.24
C SER A 297 22.41 1.13 8.68
N THR A 298 22.94 0.42 7.70
CA THR A 298 22.33 -0.79 7.15
C THR A 298 22.14 -1.88 8.22
N ASP A 299 23.17 -2.14 9.05
CA ASP A 299 23.08 -3.13 10.13
C ASP A 299 22.05 -2.73 11.20
N LEU A 300 22.02 -1.44 11.57
CA LEU A 300 21.01 -0.95 12.52
C LEU A 300 19.60 -1.10 11.98
N MET A 301 19.34 -0.76 10.72
CA MET A 301 18.03 -0.94 10.08
C MET A 301 17.60 -2.40 10.10
N ARG A 302 18.48 -3.33 9.79
CA ARG A 302 18.20 -4.78 9.86
C ARG A 302 17.84 -5.22 11.27
N ARG A 303 18.60 -4.81 12.27
CA ARG A 303 18.34 -5.14 13.68
C ARG A 303 17.05 -4.52 14.18
N LEU A 304 16.78 -3.26 13.83
CA LEU A 304 15.54 -2.57 14.18
C LEU A 304 14.34 -3.24 13.53
N SER A 305 14.40 -3.54 12.24
CA SER A 305 13.34 -4.27 11.51
C SER A 305 13.02 -5.61 12.18
N LYS A 306 14.07 -6.40 12.50
CA LYS A 306 13.92 -7.67 13.23
C LYS A 306 13.24 -7.49 14.58
N ALA A 307 13.63 -6.46 15.33
CA ALA A 307 13.09 -6.20 16.66
C ALA A 307 11.62 -5.73 16.61
N VAL A 308 11.27 -4.83 15.68
CA VAL A 308 9.89 -4.38 15.47
C VAL A 308 9.01 -5.55 15.00
N TYR A 309 9.50 -6.37 14.08
CA TYR A 309 8.79 -7.58 13.66
C TYR A 309 8.53 -8.51 14.85
N ALA A 310 9.55 -8.80 15.64
CA ALA A 310 9.42 -9.66 16.84
C ALA A 310 8.48 -9.02 17.88
N TYR A 311 8.50 -7.72 18.05
CA TYR A 311 7.61 -6.99 18.95
C TYR A 311 6.14 -7.24 18.62
N PHE A 312 5.77 -7.13 17.35
CA PHE A 312 4.39 -7.36 16.92
C PHE A 312 4.03 -8.84 16.79
N ASN A 313 4.95 -9.69 16.35
CA ASN A 313 4.67 -11.09 16.03
C ASN A 313 5.13 -12.09 17.11
N GLY A 314 6.00 -11.69 18.03
CA GLY A 314 6.38 -12.47 19.21
C GLY A 314 5.37 -12.35 20.35
N ARG A 315 4.44 -11.43 20.30
CA ARG A 315 3.30 -11.37 21.23
C ARG A 315 2.31 -12.46 20.83
N THR A 316 1.87 -13.25 21.80
CA THR A 316 0.78 -14.21 21.64
C THR A 316 -0.35 -13.56 20.86
N VAL A 317 -0.83 -14.26 19.84
CA VAL A 317 -2.00 -13.89 19.02
C VAL A 317 -3.03 -13.17 19.90
N ALA A 318 -3.56 -12.02 19.41
CA ALA A 318 -4.57 -11.25 20.14
C ALA A 318 -5.61 -12.19 20.76
N PRO A 319 -5.97 -12.03 22.01
CA PRO A 319 -6.92 -12.95 22.65
C PRO A 319 -8.22 -12.94 21.87
N ALA A 320 -8.90 -14.09 21.80
CA ALA A 320 -10.22 -14.16 21.24
C ALA A 320 -11.12 -13.07 21.83
N ARG A 321 -11.98 -12.47 21.00
CA ARG A 321 -12.89 -11.40 21.43
C ARG A 321 -14.30 -11.93 21.64
N TYR A 322 -14.86 -11.65 22.81
CA TYR A 322 -16.26 -11.86 23.10
C TYR A 322 -17.12 -10.68 22.63
N PHE A 323 -18.21 -10.99 21.96
CA PHE A 323 -19.21 -10.03 21.47
C PHE A 323 -20.48 -10.17 22.33
N PRO A 324 -20.71 -9.26 23.29
CA PRO A 324 -21.82 -9.41 24.23
C PRO A 324 -23.20 -9.29 23.56
N GLU A 325 -23.27 -8.59 22.42
CA GLU A 325 -24.53 -8.41 21.67
C GLU A 325 -25.09 -9.73 21.14
N THR A 326 -24.23 -10.71 20.86
CA THR A 326 -24.63 -12.00 20.29
C THR A 326 -24.20 -13.19 21.14
N GLY A 327 -23.44 -12.96 22.22
CA GLY A 327 -22.90 -14.01 23.06
C GLY A 327 -21.83 -14.86 22.37
N GLN A 328 -21.27 -14.42 21.24
CA GLN A 328 -20.31 -15.17 20.44
C GLN A 328 -18.88 -14.76 20.75
N VAL A 329 -17.96 -15.72 20.56
CA VAL A 329 -16.52 -15.48 20.61
C VAL A 329 -15.96 -15.60 19.22
N VAL A 330 -15.12 -14.64 18.80
CA VAL A 330 -14.35 -14.70 17.58
C VAL A 330 -12.91 -15.03 17.94
N GLY A 331 -12.41 -16.14 17.44
CA GLY A 331 -11.04 -16.59 17.68
C GLY A 331 -9.99 -15.71 17.01
N PRO A 332 -8.73 -15.82 17.46
CA PRO A 332 -7.66 -14.88 17.07
C PRO A 332 -7.48 -14.68 15.58
N GLN A 333 -7.51 -15.75 14.80
CA GLN A 333 -7.29 -15.69 13.35
C GLN A 333 -8.45 -15.01 12.61
N PHE A 334 -9.69 -15.34 12.97
CA PHE A 334 -10.86 -14.67 12.42
C PHE A 334 -10.99 -13.22 12.91
N LEU A 335 -10.60 -12.96 14.16
CA LEU A 335 -10.61 -11.61 14.71
C LEU A 335 -9.61 -10.69 14.01
N LEU A 336 -8.43 -11.21 13.68
CA LEU A 336 -7.43 -10.48 12.88
C LEU A 336 -8.02 -10.10 11.52
N TYR A 337 -8.57 -11.07 10.78
CA TYR A 337 -9.21 -10.81 9.50
C TYR A 337 -10.38 -9.82 9.62
N TYR A 338 -11.27 -10.04 10.58
CA TYR A 338 -12.40 -9.16 10.87
C TYR A 338 -11.97 -7.70 11.07
N ASN A 339 -10.98 -7.47 11.93
CA ASN A 339 -10.47 -6.11 12.20
C ASN A 339 -9.78 -5.51 10.97
N SER A 340 -8.98 -6.28 10.24
CA SER A 340 -8.21 -5.80 9.07
C SER A 340 -9.09 -5.40 7.89
N TYR A 341 -10.31 -5.97 7.77
CA TYR A 341 -11.20 -5.75 6.63
C TYR A 341 -12.44 -4.93 6.95
N GLY A 342 -12.39 -4.07 7.96
CA GLY A 342 -13.44 -3.10 8.25
C GLY A 342 -14.43 -3.52 9.32
N GLY A 343 -14.25 -4.66 9.97
CA GLY A 343 -14.98 -5.06 11.18
C GLY A 343 -16.50 -5.08 11.02
N ARG A 344 -17.19 -4.53 12.03
CA ARG A 344 -18.66 -4.52 12.10
C ARG A 344 -19.37 -3.85 10.91
N PRO A 345 -18.89 -2.74 10.36
CA PRO A 345 -19.50 -2.16 9.16
C PRO A 345 -19.57 -3.12 7.96
N ILE A 346 -18.55 -3.93 7.77
CA ILE A 346 -18.44 -4.86 6.63
C ILE A 346 -19.07 -6.22 6.93
N PHE A 347 -18.71 -6.85 8.05
CA PHE A 347 -19.10 -8.23 8.36
C PHE A 347 -20.33 -8.35 9.25
N GLY A 348 -20.68 -7.29 9.98
CA GLY A 348 -21.69 -7.35 11.03
C GLY A 348 -21.14 -8.00 12.30
N LEU A 349 -22.04 -8.40 13.21
CA LEU A 349 -21.72 -9.18 14.39
C LEU A 349 -21.57 -10.67 14.07
N PRO A 350 -20.76 -11.44 14.83
CA PRO A 350 -20.76 -12.89 14.73
C PRO A 350 -22.11 -13.44 15.19
N ILE A 351 -22.73 -14.32 14.39
CA ILE A 351 -24.06 -14.90 14.66
C ILE A 351 -24.00 -16.39 15.04
N GLY A 352 -22.81 -16.94 15.09
CA GLY A 352 -22.57 -18.32 15.53
C GLY A 352 -21.10 -18.56 15.88
N PRO A 353 -20.81 -19.72 16.52
CA PRO A 353 -19.45 -20.09 16.88
C PRO A 353 -18.63 -20.51 15.67
N GLU A 354 -17.31 -20.53 15.86
CA GLU A 354 -16.41 -21.27 14.96
C GLU A 354 -16.79 -22.75 14.94
N ARG A 355 -16.84 -23.33 13.75
CA ARG A 355 -17.16 -24.77 13.58
C ARG A 355 -16.43 -25.35 12.38
N VAL A 356 -16.18 -26.64 12.46
CA VAL A 356 -15.66 -27.42 11.31
C VAL A 356 -16.78 -27.65 10.30
N SER A 357 -16.52 -27.39 9.04
CA SER A 357 -17.42 -27.62 7.93
C SER A 357 -16.62 -28.20 6.76
N GLY A 358 -16.68 -29.51 6.58
CA GLY A 358 -15.81 -30.23 5.63
C GLY A 358 -14.33 -30.04 5.97
N SER A 359 -13.54 -29.58 5.00
CA SER A 359 -12.11 -29.31 5.15
C SER A 359 -11.80 -27.91 5.70
N LYS A 360 -12.82 -27.14 6.13
CA LYS A 360 -12.68 -25.77 6.57
C LYS A 360 -13.12 -25.61 8.03
N ILE A 361 -12.61 -24.58 8.67
CA ILE A 361 -13.20 -23.97 9.86
C ILE A 361 -13.90 -22.72 9.42
N VAL A 362 -15.14 -22.53 9.84
CA VAL A 362 -16.00 -21.43 9.42
C VAL A 362 -16.63 -20.75 10.62
N GLN A 363 -16.86 -19.43 10.49
CA GLN A 363 -17.66 -18.66 11.46
C GLN A 363 -18.64 -17.75 10.71
N PRO A 364 -19.96 -17.83 11.00
CA PRO A 364 -20.95 -16.98 10.38
C PRO A 364 -21.03 -15.62 11.09
N PHE A 365 -21.21 -14.59 10.28
CA PHE A 365 -21.47 -13.21 10.67
C PHE A 365 -22.76 -12.73 10.01
N GLU A 366 -23.35 -11.62 10.48
CA GLU A 366 -24.62 -11.07 9.94
C GLU A 366 -24.55 -10.85 8.41
N ARG A 367 -23.38 -10.41 7.88
CA ARG A 367 -23.22 -10.02 6.48
C ARG A 367 -22.28 -10.90 5.69
N ALA A 368 -21.60 -11.86 6.34
CA ALA A 368 -20.56 -12.69 5.72
C ALA A 368 -20.38 -14.02 6.46
N ARG A 369 -19.53 -14.88 5.91
CA ARG A 369 -18.96 -16.03 6.61
C ARG A 369 -17.45 -16.03 6.43
N LEU A 370 -16.70 -15.99 7.53
CA LEU A 370 -15.26 -16.18 7.51
C LEU A 370 -14.94 -17.68 7.46
N GLU A 371 -13.93 -18.04 6.67
CA GLU A 371 -13.52 -19.43 6.45
C GLU A 371 -12.00 -19.53 6.41
N ARG A 372 -11.46 -20.65 6.90
CA ARG A 372 -10.06 -21.02 6.73
C ARG A 372 -9.90 -22.53 6.58
N PRO A 373 -8.83 -23.04 5.94
CA PRO A 373 -8.56 -24.47 5.92
C PRO A 373 -8.40 -25.04 7.34
N ALA A 374 -8.98 -26.20 7.60
CA ALA A 374 -8.84 -26.85 8.92
C ALA A 374 -7.38 -27.28 9.21
N ALA A 375 -6.63 -27.60 8.15
CA ALA A 375 -5.21 -27.95 8.23
C ALA A 375 -4.29 -26.73 8.48
N GLY A 376 -4.83 -25.53 8.61
CA GLY A 376 -4.09 -24.28 8.69
C GLY A 376 -4.05 -23.56 7.34
N GLY A 377 -3.89 -22.23 7.37
CA GLY A 377 -3.86 -21.40 6.18
C GLY A 377 -4.59 -20.08 6.37
N PRO A 378 -4.59 -19.21 5.36
CA PRO A 378 -5.18 -17.88 5.43
C PRO A 378 -6.70 -17.95 5.63
N VAL A 379 -7.21 -16.91 6.30
CA VAL A 379 -8.65 -16.66 6.40
C VAL A 379 -9.14 -16.00 5.11
N GLY A 380 -10.30 -16.40 4.65
CA GLY A 380 -10.99 -15.80 3.50
C GLY A 380 -12.50 -15.73 3.75
N LEU A 381 -13.25 -15.46 2.70
CA LEU A 381 -14.71 -15.31 2.75
C LEU A 381 -15.41 -16.47 2.04
N GLY A 382 -16.51 -16.93 2.63
CA GLY A 382 -17.45 -17.86 1.98
C GLY A 382 -18.33 -17.13 0.97
N ASN A 383 -18.70 -17.83 -0.09
CA ASN A 383 -19.56 -17.31 -1.18
C ASN A 383 -21.05 -17.26 -0.76
N VAL A 384 -21.33 -16.61 0.38
CA VAL A 384 -22.69 -16.60 1.01
C VAL A 384 -23.76 -16.02 0.11
N GLY A 385 -23.42 -15.07 -0.78
CA GLY A 385 -24.40 -14.52 -1.73
C GLY A 385 -24.78 -15.56 -2.79
N ARG A 386 -23.82 -16.30 -3.30
CA ARG A 386 -24.07 -17.40 -4.25
C ARG A 386 -24.87 -18.53 -3.60
N GLU A 387 -24.53 -18.90 -2.38
CA GLU A 387 -25.22 -19.93 -1.61
C GLU A 387 -26.67 -19.52 -1.29
N LEU A 388 -26.89 -18.27 -0.87
CA LEU A 388 -28.24 -17.74 -0.59
C LEU A 388 -29.13 -17.80 -1.83
N LEU A 389 -28.61 -17.36 -2.98
CA LEU A 389 -29.37 -17.42 -4.24
C LEU A 389 -29.66 -18.87 -4.67
N ALA A 390 -28.72 -19.79 -4.46
CA ALA A 390 -28.93 -21.20 -4.76
C ALA A 390 -30.03 -21.83 -3.90
N VAL A 391 -30.03 -21.57 -2.58
CA VAL A 391 -31.09 -22.04 -1.65
C VAL A 391 -32.44 -21.45 -2.02
N GLN A 392 -32.48 -20.18 -2.42
CA GLN A 392 -33.71 -19.50 -2.87
C GLN A 392 -34.13 -19.87 -4.30
N GLN A 393 -33.34 -20.70 -5.01
CA GLN A 393 -33.54 -21.07 -6.42
C GLN A 393 -33.69 -19.83 -7.34
N ARG A 394 -32.95 -18.76 -7.02
CA ARG A 394 -32.99 -17.50 -7.76
C ARG A 394 -31.88 -17.43 -8.78
N HIS A 395 -32.23 -17.12 -9.99
CA HIS A 395 -31.33 -16.89 -11.11
C HIS A 395 -31.65 -15.55 -11.78
N PHE A 396 -30.62 -14.85 -12.20
CA PHE A 396 -30.77 -13.60 -12.91
C PHE A 396 -30.25 -13.72 -14.34
N PRO A 397 -31.01 -13.25 -15.35
CA PRO A 397 -30.57 -13.31 -16.74
C PRO A 397 -29.34 -12.43 -16.94
N PRO A 398 -28.47 -12.79 -17.89
CA PRO A 398 -27.32 -11.96 -18.25
C PRO A 398 -27.75 -10.54 -18.59
N THR A 399 -26.97 -9.56 -18.16
CA THR A 399 -27.08 -8.17 -18.64
C THR A 399 -26.27 -8.01 -19.95
N GLY A 400 -26.74 -7.20 -20.85
CA GLY A 400 -25.95 -6.86 -22.05
C GLY A 400 -24.62 -6.24 -21.64
N ARG A 401 -23.58 -6.48 -22.47
CA ARG A 401 -22.26 -5.87 -22.27
C ARG A 401 -22.41 -4.33 -22.27
N SER A 402 -21.97 -3.67 -21.20
CA SER A 402 -21.91 -2.23 -21.13
C SER A 402 -20.93 -1.68 -22.18
N ASN A 403 -21.19 -0.46 -22.67
CA ASN A 403 -20.22 0.24 -23.49
C ASN A 403 -18.92 0.42 -22.69
N PRO A 404 -17.75 -0.01 -23.19
CA PRO A 404 -16.47 0.17 -22.50
C PRO A 404 -16.14 1.63 -22.18
N ALA A 405 -16.73 2.58 -22.89
CA ALA A 405 -16.59 4.02 -22.63
C ALA A 405 -17.53 4.55 -21.53
N ASP A 406 -18.44 3.74 -20.98
CA ASP A 406 -19.30 4.13 -19.87
C ASP A 406 -18.62 3.88 -18.52
N LEU A 407 -17.98 4.92 -17.99
CA LEU A 407 -17.30 4.91 -16.68
C LEU A 407 -18.27 4.69 -15.50
N ASN A 408 -19.58 4.78 -15.72
CA ASN A 408 -20.59 4.57 -14.68
C ASN A 408 -21.03 3.11 -14.54
N THR A 409 -20.52 2.23 -15.39
CA THR A 409 -20.88 0.81 -15.38
C THR A 409 -19.63 -0.05 -15.59
N LEU A 410 -19.50 -1.11 -14.79
CA LEU A 410 -18.47 -2.14 -14.91
C LEU A 410 -19.11 -3.48 -15.21
N TRP A 411 -18.76 -4.10 -16.35
CA TRP A 411 -19.30 -5.39 -16.75
C TRP A 411 -18.33 -6.53 -16.46
N PHE A 412 -18.84 -7.67 -15.96
CA PHE A 412 -18.08 -8.84 -15.57
C PHE A 412 -18.34 -10.00 -16.54
N PRO A 413 -17.32 -10.43 -17.33
CA PRO A 413 -17.47 -11.55 -18.29
C PRO A 413 -17.86 -12.87 -17.63
N THR A 414 -17.33 -13.13 -16.43
CA THR A 414 -17.50 -14.41 -15.70
C THR A 414 -18.93 -14.66 -15.25
N THR A 415 -19.64 -13.60 -14.86
CA THR A 415 -21.04 -13.68 -14.40
C THR A 415 -22.02 -13.13 -15.40
N GLN A 416 -21.55 -12.46 -16.45
CA GLN A 416 -22.35 -11.73 -17.44
C GLN A 416 -23.29 -10.72 -16.81
N GLN A 417 -22.85 -10.10 -15.71
CA GLN A 417 -23.57 -9.09 -14.97
C GLN A 417 -22.77 -7.78 -14.93
N ALA A 418 -23.44 -6.66 -14.67
CA ALA A 418 -22.83 -5.35 -14.57
C ALA A 418 -23.10 -4.70 -13.21
N ILE A 419 -22.16 -3.90 -12.73
CA ILE A 419 -22.34 -3.01 -11.59
C ILE A 419 -22.51 -1.58 -12.13
N GLY A 420 -23.58 -0.91 -11.73
CA GLY A 420 -23.83 0.52 -12.02
C GLY A 420 -23.76 1.39 -10.77
N GLN A 421 -23.81 2.71 -10.98
CA GLN A 421 -23.86 3.66 -9.86
C GLN A 421 -25.18 3.55 -9.05
N PRO A 422 -25.15 3.75 -7.73
CA PRO A 422 -24.01 4.12 -6.87
C PRO A 422 -23.21 2.90 -6.36
N PHE A 423 -23.65 1.68 -6.67
CA PHE A 423 -23.03 0.45 -6.17
C PHE A 423 -21.59 0.28 -6.69
N LEU A 424 -21.29 0.74 -7.90
CA LEU A 424 -19.94 0.67 -8.46
C LEU A 424 -18.94 1.47 -7.63
N THR A 425 -19.30 2.71 -7.24
CA THR A 425 -18.44 3.52 -6.35
C THR A 425 -18.23 2.84 -5.00
N TYR A 426 -19.31 2.31 -4.40
CA TYR A 426 -19.19 1.59 -3.14
C TYR A 426 -18.30 0.35 -3.26
N TRP A 427 -18.51 -0.47 -4.30
CA TRP A 427 -17.73 -1.68 -4.57
C TRP A 427 -16.24 -1.36 -4.72
N ARG A 428 -15.88 -0.32 -5.52
CA ARG A 428 -14.49 0.11 -5.72
C ARG A 428 -13.82 0.56 -4.42
N ASN A 429 -14.56 1.27 -3.56
CA ASN A 429 -13.99 1.89 -2.37
C ASN A 429 -13.95 0.98 -1.13
N HIS A 430 -14.64 -0.18 -1.14
CA HIS A 430 -14.79 -0.99 0.07
C HIS A 430 -14.33 -2.45 -0.09
N GLY A 431 -13.56 -2.80 -1.11
CA GLY A 431 -12.96 -4.11 -1.18
C GLY A 431 -13.18 -4.88 -2.47
N SER A 432 -13.86 -4.28 -3.43
CA SER A 432 -13.96 -4.78 -4.79
C SER A 432 -14.20 -6.28 -4.88
N ASP A 433 -13.52 -6.95 -5.80
CA ASP A 433 -13.63 -8.41 -5.99
C ASP A 433 -13.13 -9.20 -4.78
N ASP A 434 -12.16 -8.68 -4.03
CA ASP A 434 -11.57 -9.36 -2.87
C ASP A 434 -12.58 -9.61 -1.75
N LEU A 435 -13.41 -8.60 -1.41
CA LEU A 435 -14.42 -8.74 -0.35
C LEU A 435 -15.79 -9.15 -0.85
N PHE A 436 -16.23 -8.59 -1.98
CA PHE A 436 -17.61 -8.76 -2.42
C PHE A 436 -17.76 -9.76 -3.56
N GLY A 437 -16.69 -9.98 -4.32
CA GLY A 437 -16.73 -10.78 -5.54
C GLY A 437 -17.45 -10.08 -6.69
N PRO A 438 -17.58 -10.76 -7.83
CA PRO A 438 -18.32 -10.26 -8.98
C PRO A 438 -19.83 -10.22 -8.68
N PRO A 439 -20.60 -9.33 -9.38
CA PRO A 439 -22.06 -9.29 -9.27
C PRO A 439 -22.68 -10.58 -9.81
N LEU A 440 -23.71 -11.06 -9.15
CA LEU A 440 -24.53 -12.23 -9.55
C LEU A 440 -25.89 -11.82 -10.11
N SER A 441 -26.25 -10.53 -9.98
CA SER A 441 -27.49 -9.99 -10.48
C SER A 441 -27.27 -8.59 -11.08
N ASN A 442 -28.20 -8.11 -11.89
CA ASN A 442 -28.45 -6.69 -12.07
C ASN A 442 -29.04 -6.09 -10.80
N ILE A 443 -29.26 -4.77 -10.80
CA ILE A 443 -30.02 -4.08 -9.74
C ILE A 443 -31.48 -4.52 -9.85
N VAL A 444 -32.03 -5.05 -8.76
CA VAL A 444 -33.45 -5.44 -8.63
C VAL A 444 -34.10 -4.66 -7.50
N ILE A 445 -35.43 -4.54 -7.54
CA ILE A 445 -36.21 -3.94 -6.46
C ILE A 445 -36.82 -5.06 -5.63
N GLU A 446 -36.55 -5.07 -4.35
CA GLU A 446 -37.09 -6.05 -3.41
C GLU A 446 -37.93 -5.38 -2.31
N PRO A 447 -39.03 -6.01 -1.89
CA PRO A 447 -39.74 -5.57 -0.71
C PRO A 447 -38.88 -5.74 0.54
N ARG A 448 -38.77 -4.69 1.34
CA ARG A 448 -38.11 -4.68 2.64
C ARG A 448 -39.06 -4.09 3.67
N PRO A 449 -38.84 -4.29 4.98
CA PRO A 449 -39.67 -3.71 6.02
C PRO A 449 -39.85 -2.19 5.90
N GLU A 450 -38.81 -1.50 5.44
CA GLU A 450 -38.75 -0.05 5.27
C GLU A 450 -39.34 0.41 3.91
N GLY A 451 -39.73 -0.53 3.05
CA GLY A 451 -40.27 -0.26 1.71
C GLY A 451 -39.42 -0.89 0.58
N PRO A 452 -39.86 -0.72 -0.67
CA PRO A 452 -39.16 -1.26 -1.84
C PRO A 452 -37.75 -0.70 -1.93
N THR A 453 -36.75 -1.59 -1.89
CA THR A 453 -35.32 -1.24 -1.85
C THR A 453 -34.63 -1.74 -3.09
N ARG A 454 -33.78 -0.92 -3.68
CA ARG A 454 -32.88 -1.33 -4.79
C ARG A 454 -31.73 -2.14 -4.22
N VAL A 455 -31.56 -3.37 -4.69
CA VAL A 455 -30.53 -4.29 -4.22
C VAL A 455 -29.75 -4.87 -5.39
N GLN A 456 -28.50 -5.27 -5.14
CA GLN A 456 -27.68 -6.04 -6.07
C GLN A 456 -26.95 -7.13 -5.31
N TYR A 457 -26.99 -8.36 -5.84
CA TYR A 457 -26.30 -9.52 -5.27
C TYR A 457 -24.93 -9.67 -5.86
N PHE A 458 -23.97 -9.96 -4.99
CA PHE A 458 -22.58 -10.28 -5.28
C PHE A 458 -22.26 -11.68 -4.77
N GLU A 459 -21.13 -12.23 -5.16
CA GLU A 459 -20.72 -13.55 -4.73
C GLU A 459 -20.67 -13.70 -3.20
N ARG A 460 -20.26 -12.64 -2.51
CA ARG A 460 -20.04 -12.64 -1.05
C ARG A 460 -20.84 -11.56 -0.30
N ALA A 461 -21.63 -10.76 -1.00
CA ALA A 461 -22.35 -9.64 -0.42
C ALA A 461 -23.70 -9.39 -1.10
N ARG A 462 -24.57 -8.61 -0.47
CA ARG A 462 -25.71 -7.94 -1.09
C ARG A 462 -25.62 -6.45 -0.77
N PHE A 463 -25.64 -5.62 -1.80
CA PHE A 463 -25.73 -4.17 -1.65
C PHE A 463 -27.18 -3.72 -1.67
N GLU A 464 -27.54 -2.78 -0.80
CA GLU A 464 -28.86 -2.22 -0.64
C GLU A 464 -28.79 -0.69 -0.66
N LEU A 465 -29.65 -0.02 -1.40
CA LEU A 465 -29.67 1.43 -1.49
C LEU A 465 -30.75 2.00 -0.56
N HIS A 466 -30.33 2.64 0.52
CA HIS A 466 -31.19 3.34 1.48
C HIS A 466 -31.00 4.86 1.29
N GLY A 467 -32.00 5.52 0.68
CA GLY A 467 -31.85 6.92 0.24
C GLY A 467 -30.71 7.04 -0.78
N ASN A 468 -29.66 7.80 -0.45
CA ASN A 468 -28.45 7.95 -1.27
C ASN A 468 -27.26 7.13 -0.76
N SER A 469 -27.43 6.31 0.28
CA SER A 469 -26.35 5.55 0.91
C SER A 469 -26.43 4.07 0.56
N VAL A 470 -25.31 3.46 0.21
CA VAL A 470 -25.19 2.02 -0.01
C VAL A 470 -24.87 1.33 1.31
N TRP A 471 -25.67 0.33 1.64
CA TRP A 471 -25.52 -0.51 2.83
C TRP A 471 -25.29 -1.96 2.43
N LEU A 472 -24.64 -2.71 3.32
CA LEU A 472 -24.49 -4.16 3.15
C LEU A 472 -25.66 -4.89 3.81
N GLY A 473 -26.38 -5.68 3.02
CA GLY A 473 -27.48 -6.51 3.49
C GLY A 473 -27.01 -7.66 4.40
N LEU A 474 -27.90 -8.12 5.28
CA LEU A 474 -27.63 -9.16 6.28
C LEU A 474 -27.68 -10.56 5.68
N ILE A 475 -26.96 -10.82 4.58
CA ILE A 475 -27.05 -12.07 3.81
C ILE A 475 -26.55 -13.30 4.55
N GLY A 476 -25.62 -13.13 5.49
CA GLY A 476 -25.17 -14.22 6.34
C GLY A 476 -26.27 -14.66 7.31
N GLN A 477 -27.03 -13.68 7.87
CA GLN A 477 -28.19 -13.95 8.69
C GLN A 477 -29.34 -14.58 7.86
N ASP A 478 -29.58 -14.03 6.65
CA ASP A 478 -30.62 -14.59 5.77
C ASP A 478 -30.35 -16.07 5.42
N LEU A 479 -29.08 -16.37 5.11
CA LEU A 479 -28.67 -17.75 4.82
C LEU A 479 -28.78 -18.66 6.06
N ALA A 480 -28.40 -18.17 7.23
CA ALA A 480 -28.54 -18.93 8.48
C ALA A 480 -30.02 -19.24 8.81
N ASN A 481 -30.92 -18.29 8.60
CA ASN A 481 -32.36 -18.48 8.82
C ASN A 481 -33.01 -19.50 7.87
N LEU A 482 -32.42 -19.72 6.68
CA LEU A 482 -32.92 -20.72 5.72
C LEU A 482 -32.35 -22.13 5.96
N ALA A 483 -31.31 -22.25 6.77
CA ALA A 483 -30.66 -23.53 7.09
C ALA A 483 -31.33 -24.25 8.29
N HIS A 484 -32.32 -23.63 8.90
CA HIS A 484 -33.19 -24.13 9.97
C HIS A 484 -34.59 -24.38 9.43
#